data_0210552e712446b048ab0a88280fd176
#
_entry.id   0210552e712446b048ab0a88280fd176
#
_cell.length_a   1.000
_cell.length_b   1.000
_cell.length_c   1.000
_cell.angle_alpha   90.00
_cell.angle_beta   90.00
_cell.angle_gamma   90.00
#
_symmetry.space_group_name_H-M   'P 1'
#
loop_
_entity.id
_entity.type
_entity.pdbx_description
1 polymer ?
#
loop_
_entity_poly.entity_id
_entity_poly.type
_entity_poly.pdbx_seq_one_letter_code
_entity_poly.pdbx_strand_id
1 'polypeptide(L)'
;MARYLWLIYIGLTLVETILLMCGGMNLFDAICHSFATTATGGFSTKQDSVSYWHSPFIEYVISIFMILSGVNFSLYYMALKGKYQNLLRDRELHWFLKSVGILTGIITIALFVTDYYDLETAFRKALFQVATIHTSCGFAADDYNLWPQFTWMLLLFAMLSGGCTGSTSGGVKNLRLLIIAQNIRNQFKQMLHPRAVLPVRVNKEAISSQVSATVYTFFATYLVCIFVGWTLLMCFGVGLTEAMSTVVSAIGNVGPGLGAFGPVFSWAALPDAAKWILSVLMFIGRLEIFGILLLFYRGFWEDN
;
A
#
# COMPACT_ATOMS: atom_id res chain seq x y z
N MET A 1 12.15 23.04 1.29
CA MET A 1 11.27 21.94 0.90
C MET A 1 10.66 21.25 2.11
N ALA A 2 11.44 20.77 3.10
CA ALA A 2 10.94 20.07 4.30
C ALA A 2 9.81 20.81 5.03
N ARG A 3 9.95 22.14 5.29
CA ARG A 3 8.91 22.93 5.96
C ARG A 3 7.52 22.88 5.28
N TYR A 4 7.49 22.86 3.95
CA TYR A 4 6.22 22.79 3.22
C TYR A 4 5.60 21.39 3.26
N LEU A 5 6.42 20.34 3.26
CA LEU A 5 5.93 18.97 3.43
C LEU A 5 5.29 18.80 4.80
N TRP A 6 5.90 19.35 5.86
CA TRP A 6 5.31 19.39 7.20
C TRP A 6 3.97 20.13 7.23
N LEU A 7 3.88 21.30 6.58
CA LEU A 7 2.63 22.06 6.52
C LEU A 7 1.52 21.31 5.80
N ILE A 8 1.84 20.60 4.71
CA ILE A 8 0.87 19.76 3.98
C ILE A 8 0.40 18.61 4.87
N TYR A 9 1.33 17.95 5.56
CA TYR A 9 1.00 16.86 6.48
C TYR A 9 0.07 17.33 7.60
N ILE A 10 0.40 18.42 8.27
CA ILE A 10 -0.41 19.02 9.32
C ILE A 10 -1.78 19.46 8.76
N GLY A 11 -1.80 20.07 7.58
CA GLY A 11 -3.04 20.50 6.94
C GLY A 11 -4.00 19.36 6.64
N LEU A 12 -3.51 18.25 6.06
CA LEU A 12 -4.30 17.04 5.84
C LEU A 12 -4.85 16.49 7.15
N THR A 13 -4.00 16.34 8.16
CA THR A 13 -4.40 15.83 9.47
C THR A 13 -5.48 16.70 10.14
N LEU A 14 -5.32 18.01 10.11
CA LEU A 14 -6.31 18.93 10.70
C LEU A 14 -7.66 18.88 9.99
N VAL A 15 -7.66 18.90 8.66
CA VAL A 15 -8.91 18.83 7.87
C VAL A 15 -9.62 17.50 8.12
N GLU A 16 -8.88 16.38 8.13
CA GLU A 16 -9.45 15.08 8.42
C GLU A 16 -10.02 15.02 9.84
N THR A 17 -9.30 15.52 10.85
CA THR A 17 -9.79 15.58 12.24
C THR A 17 -11.13 16.31 12.33
N ILE A 18 -11.26 17.47 11.67
CA ILE A 18 -12.51 18.24 11.68
C ILE A 18 -13.63 17.44 11.03
N LEU A 19 -13.39 16.81 9.88
CA LEU A 19 -14.40 16.01 9.18
C LEU A 19 -14.83 14.78 9.98
N LEU A 20 -13.89 14.10 10.65
CA LEU A 20 -14.20 12.95 11.52
C LEU A 20 -15.04 13.38 12.73
N MET A 21 -14.78 14.54 13.32
CA MET A 21 -15.61 15.10 14.39
C MET A 21 -17.03 15.43 13.87
N CYS A 22 -17.16 15.99 12.69
CA CYS A 22 -18.47 16.19 12.05
C CYS A 22 -19.20 14.87 11.79
N GLY A 23 -18.47 13.78 11.60
CA GLY A 23 -19.01 12.42 11.44
C GLY A 23 -19.45 11.75 12.75
N GLY A 24 -19.22 12.39 13.90
CA GLY A 24 -19.64 11.90 15.21
C GLY A 24 -18.52 11.26 16.06
N MET A 25 -17.26 11.32 15.63
CA MET A 25 -16.13 10.95 16.48
C MET A 25 -15.89 12.01 17.56
N ASN A 26 -15.48 11.58 18.76
CA ASN A 26 -14.97 12.52 19.76
C ASN A 26 -13.59 13.06 19.33
N LEU A 27 -13.15 14.16 19.94
CA LEU A 27 -11.89 14.82 19.57
C LEU A 27 -10.67 13.90 19.67
N PHE A 28 -10.60 13.07 20.71
CA PHE A 28 -9.47 12.16 20.91
C PHE A 28 -9.42 11.09 19.81
N ASP A 29 -10.54 10.43 19.54
CA ASP A 29 -10.63 9.41 18.49
C ASP A 29 -10.35 10.01 17.12
N ALA A 30 -10.89 11.21 16.82
CA ALA A 30 -10.68 11.90 15.54
C ALA A 30 -9.21 12.24 15.32
N ILE A 31 -8.50 12.77 16.33
CA ILE A 31 -7.07 13.07 16.24
C ILE A 31 -6.25 11.80 16.04
N CYS A 32 -6.49 10.75 16.83
CA CYS A 32 -5.75 9.49 16.72
C CYS A 32 -5.93 8.85 15.34
N HIS A 33 -7.16 8.83 14.80
CA HIS A 33 -7.43 8.27 13.47
C HIS A 33 -6.82 9.12 12.36
N SER A 34 -6.89 10.45 12.45
CA SER A 34 -6.26 11.34 11.46
C SER A 34 -4.74 11.19 11.41
N PHE A 35 -4.08 11.04 12.56
CA PHE A 35 -2.65 10.73 12.59
C PHE A 35 -2.37 9.37 11.96
N ALA A 36 -3.15 8.35 12.31
CA ALA A 36 -2.97 7.00 11.78
C ALA A 36 -3.27 6.92 10.27
N THR A 37 -4.24 7.70 9.75
CA THR A 37 -4.54 7.79 8.32
C THR A 37 -3.41 8.47 7.56
N THR A 38 -3.00 9.67 7.99
CA THR A 38 -1.99 10.46 7.27
C THR A 38 -0.61 9.80 7.33
N ALA A 39 -0.27 9.14 8.45
CA ALA A 39 0.95 8.36 8.58
C ALA A 39 0.87 6.98 7.93
N THR A 40 -0.31 6.59 7.42
CA THR A 40 -0.62 5.24 6.92
C THR A 40 -0.26 4.14 7.94
N GLY A 41 -0.69 4.34 9.20
CA GLY A 41 -0.38 3.46 10.31
C GLY A 41 -1.52 2.54 10.74
N GLY A 42 -2.80 2.88 10.44
CA GLY A 42 -3.98 2.05 10.68
C GLY A 42 -4.33 1.76 12.14
N PHE A 43 -3.70 2.45 13.08
CA PHE A 43 -3.99 2.24 14.49
C PHE A 43 -5.32 2.90 14.90
N SER A 44 -6.16 2.14 15.58
CA SER A 44 -7.45 2.60 16.09
C SER A 44 -7.46 2.61 17.60
N THR A 45 -8.26 3.52 18.18
CA THR A 45 -8.60 3.55 19.60
C THR A 45 -9.67 2.53 19.98
N LYS A 46 -10.26 1.86 18.99
CA LYS A 46 -11.33 0.86 19.15
C LYS A 46 -10.88 -0.49 18.62
N GLN A 47 -11.29 -1.58 19.28
CA GLN A 47 -10.97 -2.95 18.87
C GLN A 47 -11.48 -3.25 17.45
N ASP A 48 -12.71 -2.79 17.14
CA ASP A 48 -13.34 -3.02 15.84
C ASP A 48 -12.89 -2.03 14.77
N SER A 49 -11.80 -1.27 15.02
CA SER A 49 -11.28 -0.27 14.10
C SER A 49 -12.37 0.72 13.64
N VAL A 50 -12.43 1.07 12.35
CA VAL A 50 -13.39 2.04 11.82
C VAL A 50 -14.82 1.51 11.78
N SER A 51 -15.02 0.19 11.76
CA SER A 51 -16.36 -0.41 11.80
C SER A 51 -17.15 -0.06 13.05
N TYR A 52 -16.49 0.29 14.17
CA TYR A 52 -17.13 0.69 15.43
C TYR A 52 -18.17 1.80 15.27
N TRP A 53 -17.92 2.77 14.39
CA TRP A 53 -18.82 3.93 14.24
C TRP A 53 -20.03 3.67 13.35
N HIS A 54 -20.07 2.58 12.58
CA HIS A 54 -21.15 2.24 11.64
C HIS A 54 -21.63 3.42 10.78
N SER A 55 -20.72 4.36 10.45
CA SER A 55 -21.03 5.60 9.74
C SER A 55 -20.45 5.57 8.32
N PRO A 56 -21.30 5.56 7.28
CA PRO A 56 -20.83 5.67 5.88
C PRO A 56 -19.98 6.92 5.64
N PHE A 57 -20.33 8.03 6.28
CA PHE A 57 -19.59 9.28 6.15
C PHE A 57 -18.14 9.13 6.62
N ILE A 58 -17.92 8.53 7.80
CA ILE A 58 -16.57 8.29 8.35
C ILE A 58 -15.77 7.36 7.43
N GLU A 59 -16.38 6.29 6.91
CA GLU A 59 -15.71 5.37 5.99
C GLU A 59 -15.26 6.09 4.71
N TYR A 60 -16.09 6.95 4.11
CA TYR A 60 -15.72 7.73 2.94
C TYR A 60 -14.61 8.76 3.24
N VAL A 61 -14.71 9.49 4.34
CA VAL A 61 -13.68 10.46 4.74
C VAL A 61 -12.33 9.77 4.89
N ILE A 62 -12.25 8.71 5.68
CA ILE A 62 -11.00 7.98 5.88
C ILE A 62 -10.47 7.42 4.56
N SER A 63 -11.34 6.82 3.70
CA SER A 63 -10.94 6.29 2.40
C SER A 63 -10.28 7.35 1.52
N ILE A 64 -10.89 8.54 1.44
CA ILE A 64 -10.34 9.64 0.66
C ILE A 64 -8.99 10.11 1.22
N PHE A 65 -8.87 10.26 2.54
CA PHE A 65 -7.64 10.72 3.16
C PHE A 65 -6.52 9.65 3.09
N MET A 66 -6.85 8.36 3.16
CA MET A 66 -5.89 7.28 2.87
C MET A 66 -5.34 7.39 1.45
N ILE A 67 -6.21 7.59 0.45
CA ILE A 67 -5.79 7.76 -0.95
C ILE A 67 -4.91 9.02 -1.08
N LEU A 68 -5.29 10.14 -0.48
CA LEU A 68 -4.49 11.37 -0.48
C LEU A 68 -3.12 11.17 0.17
N SER A 69 -3.03 10.42 1.27
CA SER A 69 -1.77 10.10 1.96
C SER A 69 -0.89 9.14 1.14
N GLY A 70 -1.50 8.33 0.27
CA GLY A 70 -0.82 7.46 -0.69
C GLY A 70 -0.22 8.19 -1.89
N VAL A 71 -0.51 9.48 -2.09
CA VAL A 71 0.06 10.30 -3.18
C VAL A 71 1.42 10.87 -2.76
N ASN A 72 2.29 11.13 -3.74
CA ASN A 72 3.57 11.78 -3.50
C ASN A 72 3.40 13.22 -2.96
N PHE A 73 3.87 13.46 -1.74
CA PHE A 73 3.77 14.77 -1.07
C PHE A 73 4.46 15.91 -1.84
N SER A 74 5.46 15.61 -2.66
CA SER A 74 6.12 16.61 -3.52
C SER A 74 5.18 17.18 -4.58
N LEU A 75 4.18 16.42 -5.04
CA LEU A 75 3.18 16.90 -6.00
C LEU A 75 2.26 17.94 -5.35
N TYR A 76 1.86 17.75 -4.09
CA TYR A 76 1.10 18.76 -3.35
C TYR A 76 1.88 20.06 -3.19
N TYR A 77 3.17 19.96 -2.86
CA TYR A 77 4.03 21.15 -2.81
C TYR A 77 4.09 21.90 -4.14
N MET A 78 4.21 21.17 -5.26
CA MET A 78 4.19 21.81 -6.59
C MET A 78 2.84 22.46 -6.89
N ALA A 79 1.74 21.80 -6.51
CA ALA A 79 0.38 22.34 -6.68
C ALA A 79 0.17 23.63 -5.90
N LEU A 80 0.61 23.69 -4.63
CA LEU A 80 0.57 24.90 -3.80
C LEU A 80 1.39 26.06 -4.37
N LYS A 81 2.44 25.78 -5.16
CA LYS A 81 3.21 26.78 -5.92
C LYS A 81 2.58 27.17 -7.26
N GLY A 82 1.34 26.84 -7.50
CA GLY A 82 0.64 27.15 -8.74
C GLY A 82 0.95 26.23 -9.93
N LYS A 83 1.78 25.18 -9.73
CA LYS A 83 2.15 24.20 -10.77
C LYS A 83 1.24 22.97 -10.72
N TYR A 84 -0.08 23.18 -10.61
CA TYR A 84 -1.07 22.08 -10.52
C TYR A 84 -1.11 21.19 -11.77
N GLN A 85 -0.61 21.67 -12.92
CA GLN A 85 -0.48 20.84 -14.12
C GLN A 85 0.46 19.65 -13.93
N ASN A 86 1.46 19.77 -13.05
CA ASN A 86 2.36 18.66 -12.76
C ASN A 86 1.64 17.54 -12.00
N LEU A 87 0.74 17.89 -11.09
CA LEU A 87 -0.13 16.93 -10.40
C LEU A 87 -1.05 16.20 -11.40
N LEU A 88 -1.71 16.96 -12.30
CA LEU A 88 -2.64 16.40 -13.27
C LEU A 88 -1.99 15.59 -14.39
N ARG A 89 -0.68 15.71 -14.61
CA ARG A 89 0.07 15.01 -15.68
C ARG A 89 1.01 13.95 -15.16
N ASP A 90 1.07 13.76 -13.86
CA ASP A 90 1.95 12.77 -13.25
C ASP A 90 1.50 11.34 -13.58
N ARG A 91 2.40 10.55 -14.18
CA ARG A 91 2.10 9.20 -14.62
C ARG A 91 1.97 8.21 -13.47
N GLU A 92 2.74 8.40 -12.40
CA GLU A 92 2.67 7.55 -11.21
C GLU A 92 1.32 7.72 -10.52
N LEU A 93 0.88 8.98 -10.33
CA LEU A 93 -0.43 9.29 -9.76
C LEU A 93 -1.57 8.67 -10.58
N HIS A 94 -1.52 8.81 -11.91
CA HIS A 94 -2.55 8.20 -12.77
C HIS A 94 -2.55 6.67 -12.69
N TRP A 95 -1.38 6.05 -12.60
CA TRP A 95 -1.27 4.61 -12.43
C TRP A 95 -1.87 4.16 -11.09
N PHE A 96 -1.52 4.87 -10.00
CA PHE A 96 -2.05 4.63 -8.67
C PHE A 96 -3.58 4.77 -8.61
N LEU A 97 -4.13 5.89 -9.09
CA LEU A 97 -5.59 6.11 -9.09
C LEU A 97 -6.34 5.10 -9.98
N LYS A 98 -5.75 4.73 -11.12
CA LYS A 98 -6.31 3.67 -11.97
C LYS A 98 -6.31 2.32 -11.28
N SER A 99 -5.23 1.94 -10.59
CA SER A 99 -5.19 0.66 -9.85
C SER A 99 -6.23 0.64 -8.72
N VAL A 100 -6.35 1.71 -7.94
CA VAL A 100 -7.40 1.87 -6.93
C VAL A 100 -8.79 1.73 -7.58
N GLY A 101 -9.07 2.48 -8.66
CA GLY A 101 -10.37 2.45 -9.32
C GLY A 101 -10.72 1.09 -9.92
N ILE A 102 -9.77 0.43 -10.59
CA ILE A 102 -9.98 -0.90 -11.19
C ILE A 102 -10.24 -1.95 -10.10
N LEU A 103 -9.41 -1.99 -9.05
CA LEU A 103 -9.58 -2.95 -7.96
C LEU A 103 -10.90 -2.74 -7.23
N THR A 104 -11.23 -1.47 -6.90
CA THR A 104 -12.51 -1.12 -6.28
C THR A 104 -13.68 -1.56 -7.17
N GLY A 105 -13.63 -1.25 -8.47
CA GLY A 105 -14.70 -1.61 -9.40
C GLY A 105 -14.91 -3.12 -9.51
N ILE A 106 -13.84 -3.91 -9.63
CA ILE A 106 -13.94 -5.38 -9.72
C ILE A 106 -14.51 -5.96 -8.42
N ILE A 107 -14.03 -5.50 -7.25
CA ILE A 107 -14.52 -5.99 -5.94
C ILE A 107 -15.98 -5.57 -5.73
N THR A 108 -16.36 -4.34 -6.08
CA THR A 108 -17.75 -3.88 -6.01
C THR A 108 -18.68 -4.77 -6.83
N ILE A 109 -18.32 -5.04 -8.08
CA ILE A 109 -19.12 -5.92 -8.96
C ILE A 109 -19.23 -7.32 -8.35
N ALA A 110 -18.14 -7.84 -7.79
CA ALA A 110 -18.13 -9.13 -7.15
C ALA A 110 -19.10 -9.22 -5.97
N LEU A 111 -19.04 -8.24 -5.05
CA LEU A 111 -19.89 -8.19 -3.87
C LEU A 111 -21.35 -7.97 -4.22
N PHE A 112 -21.63 -7.20 -5.28
CA PHE A 112 -22.99 -6.97 -5.75
C PHE A 112 -23.59 -8.21 -6.45
N VAL A 113 -22.83 -8.86 -7.34
CA VAL A 113 -23.30 -10.05 -8.09
C VAL A 113 -23.49 -11.26 -7.16
N THR A 114 -22.77 -11.34 -6.07
CA THR A 114 -22.95 -12.41 -5.07
C THR A 114 -24.06 -12.11 -4.04
N ASP A 115 -24.84 -11.04 -4.25
CA ASP A 115 -25.89 -10.58 -3.33
C ASP A 115 -25.40 -10.38 -1.87
N TYR A 116 -24.09 -10.08 -1.71
CA TYR A 116 -23.49 -9.90 -0.38
C TYR A 116 -23.87 -8.55 0.20
N TYR A 117 -23.89 -7.51 -0.64
CA TYR A 117 -24.28 -6.14 -0.31
C TYR A 117 -25.07 -5.48 -1.43
N ASP A 118 -25.88 -4.47 -1.09
CA ASP A 118 -26.41 -3.52 -2.06
C ASP A 118 -25.28 -2.70 -2.72
N LEU A 119 -25.56 -2.10 -3.86
CA LEU A 119 -24.54 -1.45 -4.69
C LEU A 119 -23.75 -0.36 -3.96
N GLU A 120 -24.42 0.48 -3.13
CA GLU A 120 -23.76 1.53 -2.36
C GLU A 120 -22.81 0.95 -1.32
N THR A 121 -23.30 0.01 -0.51
CA THR A 121 -22.49 -0.63 0.54
C THR A 121 -21.33 -1.43 -0.08
N ALA A 122 -21.57 -2.17 -1.16
CA ALA A 122 -20.53 -2.89 -1.89
C ALA A 122 -19.44 -1.94 -2.38
N PHE A 123 -19.80 -0.79 -2.98
CA PHE A 123 -18.82 0.21 -3.44
C PHE A 123 -18.04 0.83 -2.26
N ARG A 124 -18.72 1.22 -1.20
CA ARG A 124 -18.11 1.86 -0.04
C ARG A 124 -17.13 0.93 0.68
N LYS A 125 -17.54 -0.32 0.94
CA LYS A 125 -16.68 -1.34 1.56
C LYS A 125 -15.50 -1.72 0.67
N ALA A 126 -15.72 -1.89 -0.63
CA ALA A 126 -14.66 -2.16 -1.60
C ALA A 126 -13.66 -1.00 -1.68
N LEU A 127 -14.14 0.26 -1.78
CA LEU A 127 -13.28 1.45 -1.82
C LEU A 127 -12.44 1.56 -0.55
N PHE A 128 -13.07 1.41 0.61
CA PHE A 128 -12.38 1.47 1.90
C PHE A 128 -11.29 0.41 1.97
N GLN A 129 -11.63 -0.85 1.65
CA GLN A 129 -10.70 -1.95 1.79
C GLN A 129 -9.55 -1.90 0.78
N VAL A 130 -9.81 -1.47 -0.46
CA VAL A 130 -8.75 -1.23 -1.45
C VAL A 130 -7.88 -0.05 -1.02
N ALA A 131 -8.46 1.05 -0.55
CA ALA A 131 -7.70 2.21 -0.10
C ALA A 131 -6.79 1.84 1.08
N THR A 132 -7.31 1.18 2.12
CA THR A 132 -6.54 0.83 3.31
C THR A 132 -5.39 -0.13 3.03
N ILE A 133 -5.61 -1.10 2.15
CA ILE A 133 -4.59 -2.10 1.79
C ILE A 133 -3.56 -1.54 0.82
N HIS A 134 -4.01 -0.85 -0.23
CA HIS A 134 -3.13 -0.32 -1.27
C HIS A 134 -2.23 0.82 -0.77
N THR A 135 -2.70 1.61 0.20
CA THR A 135 -1.89 2.64 0.85
C THR A 135 -1.10 2.11 2.04
N SER A 136 -1.20 0.82 2.35
CA SER A 136 -0.57 0.20 3.52
C SER A 136 -0.99 0.86 4.84
N CYS A 137 -2.21 1.36 4.94
CA CYS A 137 -2.74 1.95 6.15
C CYS A 137 -3.12 0.85 7.16
N GLY A 138 -3.98 -0.11 6.76
CA GLY A 138 -4.32 -1.26 7.59
C GLY A 138 -5.57 -1.11 8.46
N PHE A 139 -6.37 -0.05 8.30
CA PHE A 139 -7.67 0.03 8.96
C PHE A 139 -8.64 -1.04 8.49
N ALA A 140 -9.54 -1.47 9.39
CA ALA A 140 -10.62 -2.41 9.09
C ALA A 140 -11.99 -1.70 9.18
N ALA A 141 -12.81 -1.86 8.14
CA ALA A 141 -14.21 -1.43 8.14
C ALA A 141 -15.16 -2.61 7.91
N ASP A 142 -14.60 -3.76 7.51
CA ASP A 142 -15.34 -4.99 7.24
C ASP A 142 -14.43 -6.21 7.31
N ASP A 143 -14.99 -7.40 7.46
CA ASP A 143 -14.26 -8.67 7.41
C ASP A 143 -14.25 -9.23 5.97
N TYR A 144 -13.22 -8.90 5.22
CA TYR A 144 -13.07 -9.43 3.86
C TYR A 144 -12.77 -10.94 3.80
N ASN A 145 -12.56 -11.62 4.92
CA ASN A 145 -12.48 -13.09 4.92
C ASN A 145 -13.81 -13.74 4.52
N LEU A 146 -14.92 -13.03 4.73
CA LEU A 146 -16.25 -13.47 4.34
C LEU A 146 -16.57 -13.19 2.86
N TRP A 147 -15.73 -12.44 2.18
CA TRP A 147 -15.92 -12.08 0.78
C TRP A 147 -15.55 -13.25 -0.17
N PRO A 148 -15.99 -13.22 -1.44
CA PRO A 148 -15.61 -14.23 -2.41
C PRO A 148 -14.08 -14.38 -2.50
N GLN A 149 -13.57 -15.62 -2.46
CA GLN A 149 -12.12 -15.89 -2.35
C GLN A 149 -11.28 -15.24 -3.45
N PHE A 150 -11.80 -15.03 -4.65
CA PHE A 150 -11.03 -14.38 -5.70
C PHE A 150 -10.70 -12.90 -5.35
N THR A 151 -11.50 -12.22 -4.51
CA THR A 151 -11.21 -10.87 -4.06
C THR A 151 -9.96 -10.84 -3.16
N TRP A 152 -9.64 -11.93 -2.47
CA TRP A 152 -8.43 -12.06 -1.67
C TRP A 152 -7.16 -11.95 -2.52
N MET A 153 -7.17 -12.51 -3.75
CA MET A 153 -6.06 -12.38 -4.69
C MET A 153 -5.86 -10.92 -5.14
N LEU A 154 -6.96 -10.18 -5.35
CA LEU A 154 -6.91 -8.77 -5.69
C LEU A 154 -6.36 -7.92 -4.53
N LEU A 155 -6.80 -8.21 -3.30
CA LEU A 155 -6.29 -7.56 -2.10
C LEU A 155 -4.81 -7.89 -1.86
N LEU A 156 -4.38 -9.13 -2.09
CA LEU A 156 -2.98 -9.54 -2.01
C LEU A 156 -2.11 -8.77 -3.02
N PHE A 157 -2.62 -8.58 -4.25
CA PHE A 157 -1.95 -7.75 -5.25
C PHE A 157 -1.88 -6.27 -4.82
N ALA A 158 -2.93 -5.74 -4.19
CA ALA A 158 -2.93 -4.39 -3.63
C ALA A 158 -1.90 -4.24 -2.49
N MET A 159 -1.74 -5.27 -1.63
CA MET A 159 -0.71 -5.30 -0.56
C MET A 159 0.72 -5.20 -1.12
N LEU A 160 0.98 -5.86 -2.26
CA LEU A 160 2.28 -5.82 -2.92
C LEU A 160 2.58 -4.46 -3.54
N SER A 161 1.58 -3.83 -4.15
CA SER A 161 1.80 -2.64 -4.99
C SER A 161 2.19 -1.39 -4.20
N GLY A 162 1.53 -1.13 -3.07
CA GLY A 162 1.78 0.07 -2.26
C GLY A 162 1.34 1.39 -2.94
N GLY A 163 1.59 2.53 -2.28
CA GLY A 163 1.28 3.86 -2.83
C GLY A 163 2.36 4.45 -3.73
N CYS A 164 2.30 5.76 -3.97
CA CYS A 164 3.29 6.49 -4.78
C CYS A 164 4.63 6.63 -4.06
N THR A 165 5.70 6.77 -4.82
CA THR A 165 7.03 7.13 -4.30
C THR A 165 6.96 8.51 -3.63
N GLY A 166 7.54 8.65 -2.43
CA GLY A 166 7.46 9.89 -1.66
C GLY A 166 6.12 10.10 -0.94
N SER A 167 5.29 9.06 -0.81
CA SER A 167 4.17 8.97 0.12
C SER A 167 4.59 8.27 1.42
N THR A 168 3.69 8.25 2.40
CA THR A 168 3.88 7.57 3.69
C THR A 168 3.70 6.04 3.59
N SER A 169 3.11 5.53 2.50
CA SER A 169 2.79 4.11 2.31
C SER A 169 4.02 3.19 2.20
N GLY A 170 3.86 1.92 2.55
CA GLY A 170 4.82 0.85 2.33
C GLY A 170 4.75 0.21 0.93
N GLY A 171 5.17 -1.06 0.82
CA GLY A 171 5.10 -1.86 -0.40
C GLY A 171 6.18 -1.54 -1.45
N VAL A 172 6.04 -2.12 -2.64
CA VAL A 172 7.01 -2.00 -3.75
C VAL A 172 7.06 -0.60 -4.33
N LYS A 173 6.02 0.22 -4.15
CA LYS A 173 5.77 1.54 -4.74
C LYS A 173 5.36 1.48 -6.22
N ASN A 174 4.33 2.27 -6.54
CA ASN A 174 3.73 2.29 -7.87
C ASN A 174 4.70 2.69 -8.99
N LEU A 175 5.67 3.57 -8.71
CA LEU A 175 6.69 3.95 -9.70
C LEU A 175 7.49 2.75 -10.20
N ARG A 176 7.91 1.86 -9.28
CA ARG A 176 8.68 0.67 -9.64
C ARG A 176 7.85 -0.28 -10.50
N LEU A 177 6.59 -0.50 -10.15
CA LEU A 177 5.66 -1.31 -10.96
C LEU A 177 5.42 -0.70 -12.35
N LEU A 178 5.28 0.63 -12.44
CA LEU A 178 5.13 1.33 -13.71
C LEU A 178 6.37 1.15 -14.60
N ILE A 179 7.57 1.24 -14.05
CA ILE A 179 8.84 1.00 -14.77
C ILE A 179 8.89 -0.44 -15.27
N ILE A 180 8.57 -1.43 -14.44
CA ILE A 180 8.55 -2.84 -14.80
C ILE A 180 7.54 -3.08 -15.93
N ALA A 181 6.32 -2.58 -15.80
CA ALA A 181 5.27 -2.76 -16.81
C ALA A 181 5.63 -2.13 -18.16
N GLN A 182 6.25 -0.93 -18.15
CA GLN A 182 6.73 -0.29 -19.38
C GLN A 182 7.88 -1.07 -20.02
N ASN A 183 8.80 -1.60 -19.21
CA ASN A 183 9.90 -2.39 -19.75
C ASN A 183 9.41 -3.69 -20.35
N ILE A 184 8.51 -4.40 -19.71
CA ILE A 184 7.88 -5.61 -20.28
C ILE A 184 7.27 -5.28 -21.64
N ARG A 185 6.50 -4.20 -21.72
CA ARG A 185 5.91 -3.74 -23.00
C ARG A 185 6.97 -3.41 -24.05
N ASN A 186 8.06 -2.77 -23.65
CA ASN A 186 9.16 -2.40 -24.56
C ASN A 186 9.91 -3.65 -25.05
N GLN A 187 10.11 -4.66 -24.19
CA GLN A 187 10.71 -5.95 -24.58
C GLN A 187 9.90 -6.66 -25.65
N PHE A 188 8.56 -6.76 -25.49
CA PHE A 188 7.71 -7.31 -26.53
C PHE A 188 7.81 -6.54 -27.87
N LYS A 189 7.88 -5.21 -27.81
CA LYS A 189 8.06 -4.40 -29.01
C LYS A 189 9.44 -4.60 -29.66
N GLN A 190 10.47 -4.77 -28.85
CA GLN A 190 11.83 -5.00 -29.32
C GLN A 190 11.99 -6.38 -29.96
N MET A 191 11.25 -7.41 -29.49
CA MET A 191 11.19 -8.71 -30.14
C MET A 191 10.61 -8.61 -31.57
N LEU A 192 9.64 -7.72 -31.78
CA LEU A 192 9.04 -7.47 -33.12
C LEU A 192 9.94 -6.55 -33.97
N HIS A 193 10.64 -5.63 -33.33
CA HIS A 193 11.50 -4.63 -33.99
C HIS A 193 12.90 -4.59 -33.31
N PRO A 194 13.81 -5.54 -33.59
CA PRO A 194 15.08 -5.70 -32.88
C PRO A 194 16.01 -4.50 -32.89
N ARG A 195 15.89 -3.62 -33.89
CA ARG A 195 16.69 -2.41 -34.04
C ARG A 195 16.09 -1.17 -33.36
N ALA A 196 14.90 -1.31 -32.74
CA ALA A 196 14.22 -0.17 -32.11
C ALA A 196 14.86 0.15 -30.74
N VAL A 197 15.24 1.41 -30.54
CA VAL A 197 15.69 1.92 -29.24
C VAL A 197 14.46 2.45 -28.49
N LEU A 198 14.04 1.72 -27.47
CA LEU A 198 12.80 1.98 -26.72
C LEU A 198 13.13 2.32 -25.25
N PRO A 199 13.46 3.60 -24.95
CA PRO A 199 13.73 3.97 -23.56
C PRO A 199 12.48 3.90 -22.70
N VAL A 200 12.61 3.45 -21.45
CA VAL A 200 11.57 3.59 -20.43
C VAL A 200 11.45 5.06 -20.06
N ARG A 201 10.24 5.62 -20.07
CA ARG A 201 10.00 7.04 -19.79
C ARG A 201 8.95 7.22 -18.71
N VAL A 202 9.28 8.01 -17.68
CA VAL A 202 8.33 8.48 -16.68
C VAL A 202 8.29 10.01 -16.75
N ASN A 203 7.10 10.58 -16.77
CA ASN A 203 6.88 12.05 -16.84
C ASN A 203 7.70 12.74 -17.95
N LYS A 204 7.84 12.09 -19.13
CA LYS A 204 8.63 12.52 -20.29
C LYS A 204 10.15 12.38 -20.16
N GLU A 205 10.69 12.07 -18.99
CA GLU A 205 12.11 11.82 -18.77
C GLU A 205 12.45 10.35 -19.05
N ALA A 206 13.55 10.14 -19.77
CA ALA A 206 14.07 8.80 -20.01
C ALA A 206 14.80 8.29 -18.78
N ILE A 207 14.45 7.12 -18.31
CA ILE A 207 15.09 6.45 -17.17
C ILE A 207 16.36 5.75 -17.68
N SER A 208 17.47 5.92 -16.97
CA SER A 208 18.73 5.25 -17.31
C SER A 208 18.61 3.73 -17.14
N SER A 209 19.40 2.98 -17.89
CA SER A 209 19.48 1.53 -17.77
C SER A 209 19.88 1.08 -16.37
N GLN A 210 20.75 1.85 -15.70
CA GLN A 210 21.19 1.58 -14.34
C GLN A 210 20.04 1.66 -13.32
N VAL A 211 19.22 2.72 -13.39
CA VAL A 211 18.03 2.86 -12.51
C VAL A 211 17.03 1.74 -12.78
N SER A 212 16.81 1.36 -14.05
CA SER A 212 15.95 0.24 -14.40
C SER A 212 16.48 -1.07 -13.82
N ALA A 213 17.79 -1.34 -13.93
CA ALA A 213 18.42 -2.52 -13.33
C ALA A 213 18.25 -2.56 -11.80
N THR A 214 18.43 -1.43 -11.12
CA THR A 214 18.19 -1.32 -9.66
C THR A 214 16.75 -1.67 -9.29
N VAL A 215 15.77 -1.20 -10.10
CA VAL A 215 14.34 -1.52 -9.86
C VAL A 215 14.07 -3.03 -10.01
N TYR A 216 14.66 -3.69 -11.01
CA TYR A 216 14.49 -5.14 -11.19
C TYR A 216 15.14 -5.93 -10.07
N THR A 217 16.37 -5.56 -9.68
CA THR A 217 17.05 -6.19 -8.54
C THR A 217 16.26 -6.03 -7.25
N PHE A 218 15.72 -4.82 -7.00
CA PHE A 218 14.84 -4.59 -5.85
C PHE A 218 13.62 -5.51 -5.87
N PHE A 219 12.93 -5.59 -7.01
CA PHE A 219 11.73 -6.41 -7.13
C PHE A 219 12.03 -7.91 -6.97
N ALA A 220 13.12 -8.40 -7.59
CA ALA A 220 13.57 -9.78 -7.43
C ALA A 220 13.90 -10.08 -5.96
N THR A 221 14.67 -9.22 -5.29
CA THR A 221 15.01 -9.37 -3.86
C THR A 221 13.76 -9.34 -2.97
N TYR A 222 12.80 -8.47 -3.28
CA TYR A 222 11.52 -8.40 -2.58
C TYR A 222 10.76 -9.73 -2.66
N LEU A 223 10.69 -10.34 -3.84
CA LEU A 223 10.06 -11.65 -4.03
C LEU A 223 10.81 -12.77 -3.29
N VAL A 224 12.14 -12.74 -3.28
CA VAL A 224 12.97 -13.70 -2.53
C VAL A 224 12.69 -13.57 -1.02
N CYS A 225 12.62 -12.34 -0.48
CA CYS A 225 12.28 -12.12 0.92
C CYS A 225 10.89 -12.67 1.27
N ILE A 226 9.90 -12.46 0.39
CA ILE A 226 8.55 -13.04 0.57
C ILE A 226 8.65 -14.57 0.60
N PHE A 227 9.30 -15.18 -0.38
CA PHE A 227 9.39 -16.63 -0.48
C PHE A 227 10.08 -17.26 0.75
N VAL A 228 11.20 -16.68 1.18
CA VAL A 228 11.93 -17.13 2.37
C VAL A 228 11.07 -16.97 3.63
N GLY A 229 10.46 -15.78 3.84
CA GLY A 229 9.59 -15.54 4.99
C GLY A 229 8.39 -16.49 5.01
N TRP A 230 7.75 -16.69 3.86
CA TRP A 230 6.63 -17.63 3.71
C TRP A 230 7.02 -19.06 4.09
N THR A 231 8.13 -19.56 3.53
CA THR A 231 8.63 -20.90 3.84
C THR A 231 8.94 -21.04 5.34
N LEU A 232 9.59 -20.05 5.95
CA LEU A 232 9.91 -20.06 7.38
C LEU A 232 8.64 -20.11 8.24
N LEU A 233 7.59 -19.31 7.94
CA LEU A 233 6.34 -19.36 8.71
C LEU A 233 5.66 -20.72 8.59
N MET A 234 5.68 -21.33 7.43
CA MET A 234 5.13 -22.69 7.23
C MET A 234 5.89 -23.72 8.07
N CYS A 235 7.21 -23.61 8.23
CA CYS A 235 7.99 -24.47 9.13
C CYS A 235 7.54 -24.37 10.59
N PHE A 236 6.94 -23.25 11.01
CA PHE A 236 6.37 -23.07 12.34
C PHE A 236 4.88 -23.45 12.44
N GLY A 237 4.34 -24.14 11.42
CA GLY A 237 2.98 -24.68 11.44
C GLY A 237 1.88 -23.67 11.07
N VAL A 238 2.24 -22.51 10.50
CA VAL A 238 1.26 -21.56 9.97
C VAL A 238 0.71 -22.07 8.64
N GLY A 239 -0.61 -21.99 8.42
CA GLY A 239 -1.28 -22.45 7.19
C GLY A 239 -0.76 -21.71 5.94
N LEU A 240 -0.91 -22.32 4.77
CA LEU A 240 -0.36 -21.85 3.50
C LEU A 240 -0.80 -20.41 3.15
N THR A 241 -2.11 -20.18 3.21
CA THR A 241 -2.73 -18.88 2.87
C THR A 241 -2.40 -17.82 3.90
N GLU A 242 -2.49 -18.19 5.17
CA GLU A 242 -2.17 -17.33 6.31
C GLU A 242 -0.70 -16.92 6.29
N ALA A 243 0.22 -17.86 6.11
CA ALA A 243 1.65 -17.59 6.07
C ALA A 243 2.01 -16.65 4.91
N MET A 244 1.47 -16.91 3.70
CA MET A 244 1.71 -16.08 2.52
C MET A 244 1.21 -14.65 2.73
N SER A 245 -0.06 -14.49 3.12
CA SER A 245 -0.67 -13.18 3.27
C SER A 245 -0.05 -12.38 4.41
N THR A 246 0.28 -13.02 5.52
CA THR A 246 0.92 -12.38 6.68
C THR A 246 2.32 -11.90 6.34
N VAL A 247 3.11 -12.66 5.58
CA VAL A 247 4.44 -12.25 5.11
C VAL A 247 4.34 -11.07 4.14
N VAL A 248 3.42 -11.15 3.17
CA VAL A 248 3.21 -10.03 2.22
C VAL A 248 2.75 -8.77 2.95
N SER A 249 1.83 -8.91 3.91
CA SER A 249 1.38 -7.81 4.75
C SER A 249 2.52 -7.24 5.61
N ALA A 250 3.36 -8.09 6.19
CA ALA A 250 4.49 -7.65 7.02
C ALA A 250 5.52 -6.86 6.21
N ILE A 251 5.99 -7.40 5.08
CA ILE A 251 6.99 -6.71 4.24
C ILE A 251 6.41 -5.46 3.56
N GLY A 252 5.11 -5.47 3.24
CA GLY A 252 4.37 -4.30 2.74
C GLY A 252 4.02 -3.28 3.82
N ASN A 253 4.20 -3.60 5.10
CA ASN A 253 3.77 -2.81 6.26
C ASN A 253 2.28 -2.45 6.22
N VAL A 254 1.43 -3.39 5.82
CA VAL A 254 -0.02 -3.19 5.66
C VAL A 254 -0.75 -3.41 7.00
N GLY A 255 -0.44 -4.51 7.71
CA GLY A 255 -1.02 -4.90 8.99
C GLY A 255 -1.88 -6.15 8.90
N PRO A 256 -3.11 -6.12 8.35
CA PRO A 256 -3.95 -7.31 8.29
C PRO A 256 -3.47 -8.31 7.22
N GLY A 257 -3.64 -9.61 7.50
CA GLY A 257 -3.43 -10.72 6.57
C GLY A 257 -4.76 -11.30 6.05
N LEU A 258 -4.76 -12.57 5.69
CA LEU A 258 -5.94 -13.34 5.28
C LEU A 258 -6.18 -14.51 6.27
N GLY A 259 -7.39 -15.06 6.27
CA GLY A 259 -7.73 -16.19 7.12
C GLY A 259 -7.68 -15.84 8.60
N ALA A 260 -7.03 -16.67 9.41
CA ALA A 260 -6.94 -16.51 10.87
C ALA A 260 -6.21 -15.22 11.31
N PHE A 261 -5.54 -14.51 10.40
CA PHE A 261 -4.82 -13.26 10.65
C PHE A 261 -5.40 -12.08 9.86
N GLY A 262 -6.69 -12.18 9.52
CA GLY A 262 -7.45 -11.16 8.81
C GLY A 262 -7.72 -9.89 9.63
N PRO A 263 -8.55 -8.96 9.12
CA PRO A 263 -8.72 -7.62 9.67
C PRO A 263 -9.36 -7.58 11.06
N VAL A 264 -10.11 -8.61 11.42
CA VAL A 264 -10.82 -8.74 12.73
C VAL A 264 -9.98 -9.51 13.75
N PHE A 265 -8.90 -10.15 13.31
CA PHE A 265 -8.06 -11.01 14.14
C PHE A 265 -6.73 -10.37 14.52
N SER A 266 -6.10 -10.88 15.58
CA SER A 266 -4.80 -10.43 16.04
C SER A 266 -3.72 -11.45 15.73
N TRP A 267 -2.51 -10.98 15.43
CA TRP A 267 -1.32 -11.82 15.26
C TRP A 267 -0.77 -12.38 16.59
N ALA A 268 -1.46 -12.09 17.71
CA ALA A 268 -1.06 -12.59 19.02
C ALA A 268 -0.99 -14.13 19.09
N ALA A 269 -1.85 -14.82 18.33
CA ALA A 269 -1.88 -16.28 18.27
C ALA A 269 -0.71 -16.93 17.50
N LEU A 270 0.11 -16.14 16.80
CA LEU A 270 1.29 -16.66 16.10
C LEU A 270 2.35 -17.18 17.10
N PRO A 271 3.11 -18.23 16.74
CA PRO A 271 4.30 -18.62 17.48
C PRO A 271 5.29 -17.45 17.62
N ASP A 272 5.99 -17.38 18.76
CA ASP A 272 6.90 -16.24 19.02
C ASP A 272 8.03 -16.14 17.99
N ALA A 273 8.57 -17.29 17.52
CA ALA A 273 9.55 -17.29 16.45
C ALA A 273 9.01 -16.67 15.14
N ALA A 274 7.74 -16.94 14.79
CA ALA A 274 7.09 -16.32 13.63
C ALA A 274 6.93 -14.80 13.80
N LYS A 275 6.60 -14.32 15.01
CA LYS A 275 6.51 -12.88 15.32
C LYS A 275 7.86 -12.18 15.11
N TRP A 276 8.97 -12.79 15.52
CA TRP A 276 10.30 -12.24 15.28
C TRP A 276 10.65 -12.17 13.81
N ILE A 277 10.35 -13.22 13.03
CA ILE A 277 10.56 -13.21 11.57
C ILE A 277 9.77 -12.09 10.91
N LEU A 278 8.48 -11.95 11.26
CA LEU A 278 7.63 -10.89 10.72
C LEU A 278 8.13 -9.50 11.12
N SER A 279 8.60 -9.31 12.35
CA SER A 279 9.18 -8.04 12.80
C SER A 279 10.42 -7.66 11.97
N VAL A 280 11.29 -8.62 11.65
CA VAL A 280 12.43 -8.40 10.76
C VAL A 280 11.97 -8.04 9.34
N LEU A 281 10.94 -8.72 8.82
CA LEU A 281 10.39 -8.43 7.50
C LEU A 281 9.74 -7.04 7.42
N MET A 282 9.01 -6.62 8.48
CA MET A 282 8.45 -5.26 8.59
C MET A 282 9.57 -4.21 8.55
N PHE A 283 10.65 -4.45 9.28
CA PHE A 283 11.81 -3.56 9.32
C PHE A 283 12.50 -3.48 7.95
N ILE A 284 12.72 -4.62 7.28
CA ILE A 284 13.28 -4.70 5.93
C ILE A 284 12.40 -3.96 4.92
N GLY A 285 11.08 -4.15 4.99
CA GLY A 285 10.13 -3.48 4.10
C GLY A 285 10.11 -1.96 4.29
N ARG A 286 10.15 -1.49 5.55
CA ARG A 286 10.07 -0.05 5.86
C ARG A 286 11.33 0.72 5.47
N LEU A 287 12.50 0.13 5.64
CA LEU A 287 13.80 0.73 5.31
C LEU A 287 14.26 0.46 3.87
N GLU A 288 13.33 0.05 3.00
CA GLU A 288 13.59 -0.20 1.58
C GLU A 288 14.73 -1.22 1.34
N ILE A 289 14.53 -2.46 1.75
CA ILE A 289 15.33 -3.68 1.54
C ILE A 289 16.85 -3.46 1.43
N PHE A 290 17.33 -2.68 0.46
CA PHE A 290 18.76 -2.44 0.22
C PHE A 290 19.45 -1.77 1.40
N GLY A 291 18.78 -0.83 2.10
CA GLY A 291 19.35 -0.15 3.26
C GLY A 291 19.76 -1.13 4.38
N ILE A 292 18.96 -2.19 4.56
CA ILE A 292 19.26 -3.21 5.58
C ILE A 292 20.20 -4.28 5.03
N LEU A 293 19.95 -4.80 3.82
CA LEU A 293 20.77 -5.88 3.28
C LEU A 293 22.23 -5.47 3.07
N LEU A 294 22.48 -4.20 2.77
CA LEU A 294 23.86 -3.68 2.67
C LEU A 294 24.64 -3.80 3.98
N LEU A 295 23.97 -3.71 5.15
CA LEU A 295 24.64 -3.88 6.43
C LEU A 295 25.20 -5.29 6.64
N PHE A 296 24.62 -6.29 5.97
CA PHE A 296 25.09 -7.69 6.01
C PHE A 296 26.09 -8.00 4.90
N TYR A 297 26.32 -7.06 3.98
CA TYR A 297 27.30 -7.24 2.90
C TYR A 297 28.69 -6.87 3.38
N ARG A 298 29.63 -7.84 3.34
CA ARG A 298 30.99 -7.65 3.86
C ARG A 298 31.71 -6.46 3.25
N GLY A 299 31.57 -6.23 1.94
CA GLY A 299 32.16 -5.09 1.25
C GLY A 299 31.67 -3.70 1.69
N PHE A 300 30.58 -3.62 2.49
CA PHE A 300 30.14 -2.35 3.08
C PHE A 300 31.04 -1.90 4.24
N TRP A 301 31.69 -2.86 4.92
CA TRP A 301 32.57 -2.62 6.07
C TRP A 301 34.07 -2.63 5.73
N GLU A 302 34.40 -2.99 4.49
CA GLU A 302 35.76 -2.93 4.00
C GLU A 302 36.00 -1.54 3.38
N ASP A 303 36.89 -0.74 4.00
CA ASP A 303 37.31 0.55 3.48
C ASP A 303 37.98 0.36 2.10
N ASN A 304 37.44 1.04 1.07
CA ASN A 304 38.05 1.14 -0.27
C ASN A 304 39.12 2.21 -0.27
#